data_f2ea61c0701c2131a04f8fc1c3e5644d
#
_entry.id   f2ea61c0701c2131a04f8fc1c3e5644d
#
_cell.length_a   1.000
_cell.length_b   1.000
_cell.length_c   1.000
_cell.angle_alpha   90.00
_cell.angle_beta   90.00
_cell.angle_gamma   90.00
#
_symmetry.space_group_name_H-M   'P 1'
#
loop_
_entity.id
_entity.type
_entity.pdbx_description
1 polymer ?
#
loop_
_entity_poly.entity_id
_entity_poly.type
_entity_poly.pdbx_seq_one_letter_code
_entity_poly.pdbx_strand_id
1 'polypeptide(L)'
;MPNVIGVQFQKAGKLEYYTPNDIQVDIDDWVVVESKRGIEIGIVKNPLMDIAEEDVVLPLKNIIRIADDKDIDKFNCNERDAENVLILCKDIVREQGLDMRLVNCEYTLDKSKVIFNFTADDRIDFRKLVKILAQHLKTRIELRQIGVRDEAKLLGGIGPCGRSLCCSTFLGDFEPVSIKMAKDQNLSLNPTKISGACGRLMCCLKYENDYYEEVRAQLPDIGEAIETPDGNGKVVALNILDISMQVKLEGHEQPLEYKLEEIETMH
;
A
#
# COMPACT_ATOMS: atom_id res chain seq x y z
N MET A 1 13.57 -20.73 12.72
CA MET A 1 12.68 -19.91 11.89
C MET A 1 11.29 -20.52 11.97
N PRO A 2 10.24 -19.79 12.33
CA PRO A 2 8.90 -20.36 12.37
C PRO A 2 8.39 -20.61 10.95
N ASN A 3 7.75 -21.77 10.76
CA ASN A 3 7.00 -22.07 9.55
C ASN A 3 5.67 -21.31 9.58
N VAL A 4 5.46 -20.44 8.62
CA VAL A 4 4.29 -19.57 8.56
C VAL A 4 3.64 -19.58 7.17
N ILE A 5 2.39 -19.18 7.14
CA ILE A 5 1.59 -19.00 5.92
C ILE A 5 1.18 -17.54 5.84
N GLY A 6 1.37 -16.93 4.67
CA GLY A 6 0.97 -15.56 4.39
C GLY A 6 -0.48 -15.48 3.93
N VAL A 7 -1.34 -14.84 4.72
CA VAL A 7 -2.77 -14.66 4.45
C VAL A 7 -3.07 -13.20 4.15
N GLN A 8 -3.87 -12.94 3.14
CA GLN A 8 -4.31 -11.62 2.72
C GLN A 8 -5.82 -11.49 2.86
N PHE A 9 -6.29 -10.42 3.53
CA PHE A 9 -7.72 -10.16 3.77
C PHE A 9 -8.35 -9.21 2.76
N GLN A 10 -7.54 -8.39 2.08
CA GLN A 10 -7.99 -7.40 1.11
C GLN A 10 -7.07 -7.43 -0.11
N LYS A 11 -7.57 -7.09 -1.29
CA LYS A 11 -6.86 -7.20 -2.58
C LYS A 11 -5.45 -6.60 -2.59
N ALA A 12 -5.20 -5.51 -1.90
CA ALA A 12 -3.89 -4.91 -1.70
C ALA A 12 -3.53 -4.83 -0.21
N GLY A 13 -4.05 -5.76 0.60
CA GLY A 13 -3.76 -5.85 2.02
C GLY A 13 -2.32 -6.26 2.29
N LYS A 14 -1.81 -5.84 3.46
CA LYS A 14 -0.58 -6.41 3.99
C LYS A 14 -0.79 -7.90 4.21
N LEU A 15 0.24 -8.70 3.91
CA LEU A 15 0.26 -10.10 4.31
C LEU A 15 0.37 -10.18 5.82
N GLU A 16 -0.52 -10.94 6.44
CA GLU A 16 -0.41 -11.32 7.85
C GLU A 16 0.01 -12.79 7.93
N TYR A 17 0.93 -13.08 8.84
CA TYR A 17 1.50 -14.42 8.97
C TYR A 17 0.83 -15.23 10.08
N TYR A 18 0.50 -16.48 9.75
CA TYR A 18 -0.20 -17.43 10.62
C TYR A 18 0.54 -18.76 10.67
N THR A 19 0.43 -19.47 11.80
CA THR A 19 0.92 -20.84 11.92
C THR A 19 -0.05 -21.79 11.22
N PRO A 20 0.43 -22.77 10.43
CA PRO A 20 -0.42 -23.70 9.67
C PRO A 20 -1.25 -24.64 10.55
N ASN A 21 -0.81 -24.95 11.78
CA ASN A 21 -1.51 -25.85 12.73
C ASN A 21 -1.83 -27.23 12.10
N ASP A 22 -0.84 -27.83 11.42
CA ASP A 22 -0.94 -29.10 10.69
C ASP A 22 -1.94 -29.14 9.52
N ILE A 23 -2.45 -27.98 9.10
CA ILE A 23 -3.35 -27.85 7.96
C ILE A 23 -2.50 -27.62 6.70
N GLN A 24 -2.67 -28.47 5.70
CA GLN A 24 -2.08 -28.25 4.38
C GLN A 24 -2.95 -27.27 3.60
N VAL A 25 -2.34 -26.22 3.09
CA VAL A 25 -3.00 -25.20 2.28
C VAL A 25 -2.19 -24.93 1.03
N ASP A 26 -2.88 -24.62 -0.05
CA ASP A 26 -2.31 -24.20 -1.32
C ASP A 26 -2.48 -22.68 -1.54
N ILE A 27 -1.77 -22.14 -2.53
CA ILE A 27 -1.95 -20.74 -2.93
C ILE A 27 -3.39 -20.55 -3.42
N ASP A 28 -3.98 -19.42 -3.04
CA ASP A 28 -5.37 -19.01 -3.33
C ASP A 28 -6.44 -19.79 -2.57
N ASP A 29 -6.08 -20.68 -1.65
CA ASP A 29 -7.03 -21.26 -0.72
C ASP A 29 -7.63 -20.17 0.20
N TRP A 30 -8.93 -20.32 0.45
CA TRP A 30 -9.62 -19.50 1.44
C TRP A 30 -9.50 -20.15 2.82
N VAL A 31 -9.07 -19.40 3.81
CA VAL A 31 -8.84 -19.88 5.18
C VAL A 31 -9.57 -19.02 6.20
N VAL A 32 -10.08 -19.69 7.23
CA VAL A 32 -10.66 -19.04 8.40
C VAL A 32 -9.57 -18.91 9.45
N VAL A 33 -9.36 -17.69 9.95
CA VAL A 33 -8.33 -17.37 10.93
C VAL A 33 -8.89 -16.54 12.08
N GLU A 34 -8.19 -16.58 13.20
CA GLU A 34 -8.42 -15.64 14.29
C GLU A 34 -7.43 -14.46 14.18
N SER A 35 -7.93 -13.33 13.72
CA SER A 35 -7.16 -12.08 13.62
C SER A 35 -7.26 -11.24 14.91
N LYS A 36 -6.63 -10.06 14.93
CA LYS A 36 -6.83 -9.05 15.98
C LYS A 36 -8.26 -8.49 15.99
N ARG A 37 -8.98 -8.59 14.87
CA ARG A 37 -10.34 -8.07 14.70
C ARG A 37 -11.40 -9.08 15.16
N GLY A 38 -11.09 -10.36 15.09
CA GLY A 38 -12.00 -11.48 15.39
C GLY A 38 -11.78 -12.63 14.41
N ILE A 39 -12.83 -13.40 14.14
CA ILE A 39 -12.80 -14.46 13.14
C ILE A 39 -12.99 -13.83 11.76
N GLU A 40 -12.01 -14.01 10.90
CA GLU A 40 -11.99 -13.46 9.54
C GLU A 40 -11.71 -14.57 8.53
N ILE A 41 -12.06 -14.32 7.28
CA ILE A 41 -11.71 -15.15 6.15
C ILE A 41 -10.69 -14.43 5.31
N GLY A 42 -9.64 -15.13 4.88
CA GLY A 42 -8.57 -14.57 4.04
C GLY A 42 -8.13 -15.57 2.99
N ILE A 43 -7.31 -15.09 2.07
CA ILE A 43 -6.77 -15.87 0.96
C ILE A 43 -5.28 -16.11 1.21
N VAL A 44 -4.84 -17.35 1.07
CA VAL A 44 -3.42 -17.73 1.14
C VAL A 44 -2.71 -17.17 -0.09
N LYS A 45 -1.70 -16.34 0.14
CA LYS A 45 -0.86 -15.78 -0.94
C LYS A 45 0.56 -16.36 -0.93
N ASN A 46 1.07 -16.65 0.25
CA ASN A 46 2.33 -17.36 0.39
C ASN A 46 2.07 -18.68 1.12
N PRO A 47 2.41 -19.82 0.51
CA PRO A 47 2.32 -21.11 1.16
C PRO A 47 3.35 -21.19 2.29
N LEU A 48 3.48 -22.36 2.90
CA LEU A 48 4.41 -22.60 4.01
C LEU A 48 5.83 -22.11 3.68
N MET A 49 6.34 -21.19 4.47
CA MET A 49 7.66 -20.61 4.31
C MET A 49 8.32 -20.35 5.66
N ASP A 50 9.64 -20.41 5.68
CA ASP A 50 10.45 -20.00 6.84
C ASP A 50 10.72 -18.50 6.78
N ILE A 51 10.33 -17.77 7.82
CA ILE A 51 10.59 -16.33 7.93
C ILE A 51 11.43 -16.06 9.17
N ALA A 52 12.26 -15.00 9.12
CA ALA A 52 12.98 -14.53 10.27
C ALA A 52 12.03 -14.03 11.37
N GLU A 53 12.38 -14.26 12.64
CA GLU A 53 11.53 -13.86 13.77
C GLU A 53 11.33 -12.34 13.86
N GLU A 54 12.25 -11.56 13.29
CA GLU A 54 12.19 -10.09 13.22
C GLU A 54 11.07 -9.58 12.32
N ASP A 55 10.68 -10.38 11.30
CA ASP A 55 9.66 -10.02 10.31
C ASP A 55 8.24 -10.46 10.70
N VAL A 56 8.09 -11.10 11.86
CA VAL A 56 6.81 -11.66 12.32
C VAL A 56 6.32 -10.99 13.59
N VAL A 57 5.05 -10.68 13.64
CA VAL A 57 4.43 -10.14 14.87
C VAL A 57 4.06 -11.29 15.80
N LEU A 58 4.82 -11.42 16.90
CA LEU A 58 4.56 -12.44 17.94
C LEU A 58 3.48 -11.96 18.94
N PRO A 59 2.67 -12.86 19.53
CA PRO A 59 2.59 -14.30 19.22
C PRO A 59 1.86 -14.56 17.90
N LEU A 60 2.39 -15.49 17.12
CA LEU A 60 1.71 -15.96 15.91
C LEU A 60 0.37 -16.60 16.29
N LYS A 61 -0.65 -16.31 15.48
CA LYS A 61 -1.95 -16.93 15.59
C LYS A 61 -2.05 -18.10 14.60
N ASN A 62 -2.99 -19.00 14.84
CA ASN A 62 -3.17 -20.19 14.04
C ASN A 62 -4.22 -20.00 12.94
N ILE A 63 -4.06 -20.69 11.82
CA ILE A 63 -5.17 -20.98 10.93
C ILE A 63 -6.13 -21.90 11.67
N ILE A 64 -7.42 -21.58 11.66
CA ILE A 64 -8.46 -22.40 12.29
C ILE A 64 -8.79 -23.60 11.40
N ARG A 65 -9.05 -23.33 10.10
CA ARG A 65 -9.37 -24.34 9.09
C ARG A 65 -9.41 -23.71 7.68
N ILE A 66 -9.45 -24.55 6.67
CA ILE A 66 -9.83 -24.14 5.31
C ILE A 66 -11.31 -23.72 5.32
N ALA A 67 -11.66 -22.70 4.56
CA ALA A 67 -13.03 -22.22 4.45
C ALA A 67 -13.86 -23.20 3.60
N ASP A 68 -15.07 -23.47 4.04
CA ASP A 68 -16.05 -24.22 3.26
C ASP A 68 -17.01 -23.28 2.50
N ASP A 69 -17.86 -23.85 1.63
CA ASP A 69 -18.85 -23.07 0.86
C ASP A 69 -19.77 -22.23 1.77
N LYS A 70 -20.07 -22.73 2.96
CA LYS A 70 -20.91 -22.01 3.93
C LYS A 70 -20.22 -20.79 4.50
N ASP A 71 -18.89 -20.82 4.64
CA ASP A 71 -18.13 -19.66 5.10
C ASP A 71 -18.05 -18.60 4.02
N ILE A 72 -17.88 -19.02 2.76
CA ILE A 72 -17.90 -18.14 1.61
C ILE A 72 -19.29 -17.49 1.45
N ASP A 73 -20.35 -18.25 1.61
CA ASP A 73 -21.72 -17.73 1.58
C ASP A 73 -21.97 -16.72 2.71
N LYS A 74 -21.48 -17.01 3.92
CA LYS A 74 -21.56 -16.08 5.06
C LYS A 74 -20.78 -14.80 4.78
N PHE A 75 -19.57 -14.93 4.25
CA PHE A 75 -18.75 -13.77 3.88
C PHE A 75 -19.47 -12.89 2.88
N ASN A 76 -19.98 -13.44 1.78
CA ASN A 76 -20.73 -12.71 0.77
C ASN A 76 -22.04 -12.08 1.32
N CYS A 77 -22.70 -12.75 2.26
CA CYS A 77 -23.88 -12.20 2.95
C CYS A 77 -23.49 -11.03 3.85
N ASN A 78 -22.37 -11.16 4.58
CA ASN A 78 -21.87 -10.12 5.46
C ASN A 78 -21.47 -8.86 4.68
N GLU A 79 -20.86 -9.00 3.50
CA GLU A 79 -20.53 -7.85 2.64
C GLU A 79 -21.80 -7.08 2.20
N ARG A 80 -22.84 -7.79 1.74
CA ARG A 80 -24.13 -7.16 1.38
C ARG A 80 -24.81 -6.49 2.57
N ASP A 81 -24.78 -7.12 3.73
CA ASP A 81 -25.35 -6.53 4.95
C ASP A 81 -24.56 -5.31 5.40
N ALA A 82 -23.23 -5.31 5.24
CA ALA A 82 -22.35 -4.19 5.56
C ALA A 82 -22.67 -2.96 4.71
N GLU A 83 -22.97 -3.12 3.41
CA GLU A 83 -23.39 -2.02 2.54
C GLU A 83 -24.68 -1.34 3.06
N ASN A 84 -25.69 -2.13 3.43
CA ASN A 84 -26.95 -1.62 3.96
C ASN A 84 -26.74 -0.90 5.31
N VAL A 85 -25.91 -1.47 6.17
CA VAL A 85 -25.58 -0.91 7.48
C VAL A 85 -24.76 0.35 7.36
N LEU A 86 -23.89 0.45 6.36
CA LEU A 86 -23.14 1.67 6.07
C LEU A 86 -24.07 2.84 5.69
N ILE A 87 -25.11 2.57 4.89
CA ILE A 87 -26.12 3.58 4.53
C ILE A 87 -26.87 4.06 5.79
N LEU A 88 -27.36 3.12 6.59
CA LEU A 88 -28.03 3.44 7.87
C LEU A 88 -27.13 4.30 8.79
N CYS A 89 -25.86 3.91 8.93
CA CYS A 89 -24.91 4.63 9.76
C CYS A 89 -24.65 6.06 9.24
N LYS A 90 -24.56 6.24 7.91
CA LYS A 90 -24.41 7.57 7.29
C LYS A 90 -25.60 8.49 7.61
N ASP A 91 -26.81 7.97 7.62
CA ASP A 91 -28.00 8.75 7.95
C ASP A 91 -28.00 9.14 9.42
N ILE A 92 -27.66 8.22 10.34
CA ILE A 92 -27.56 8.51 11.77
C ILE A 92 -26.44 9.54 12.05
N VAL A 93 -25.29 9.45 11.38
CA VAL A 93 -24.19 10.42 11.50
C VAL A 93 -24.65 11.81 11.10
N ARG A 94 -25.40 11.92 9.99
CA ARG A 94 -25.99 13.18 9.49
C ARG A 94 -27.01 13.74 10.49
N GLU A 95 -27.91 12.92 11.02
CA GLU A 95 -28.90 13.33 12.00
C GLU A 95 -28.28 13.80 13.33
N GLN A 96 -27.14 13.20 13.72
CA GLN A 96 -26.42 13.62 14.94
C GLN A 96 -25.49 14.82 14.70
N GLY A 97 -25.35 15.30 13.47
CA GLY A 97 -24.47 16.43 13.12
C GLY A 97 -22.99 16.15 13.41
N LEU A 98 -22.52 14.90 13.27
CA LEU A 98 -21.14 14.53 13.51
C LEU A 98 -20.28 14.87 12.29
N ASP A 99 -19.18 15.59 12.51
CA ASP A 99 -18.23 15.95 11.46
C ASP A 99 -17.24 14.81 11.18
N MET A 100 -17.78 13.74 10.64
CA MET A 100 -17.03 12.54 10.25
C MET A 100 -17.55 11.97 8.93
N ARG A 101 -16.64 11.41 8.15
CA ARG A 101 -16.97 10.76 6.89
C ARG A 101 -16.77 9.26 7.01
N LEU A 102 -17.88 8.52 6.95
CA LEU A 102 -17.83 7.05 6.88
C LEU A 102 -17.34 6.59 5.52
N VAL A 103 -16.32 5.74 5.51
CA VAL A 103 -15.67 5.22 4.31
C VAL A 103 -16.24 3.85 3.95
N ASN A 104 -16.12 2.88 4.85
CA ASN A 104 -16.67 1.55 4.67
C ASN A 104 -17.11 0.93 6.00
N CYS A 105 -17.73 -0.23 5.91
CA CYS A 105 -18.18 -1.04 7.02
C CYS A 105 -17.83 -2.50 6.74
N GLU A 106 -17.39 -3.23 7.74
CA GLU A 106 -17.00 -4.64 7.63
C GLU A 106 -17.55 -5.43 8.83
N TYR A 107 -18.08 -6.62 8.58
CA TYR A 107 -18.43 -7.59 9.63
C TYR A 107 -17.33 -8.62 9.82
N THR A 108 -17.13 -9.09 11.06
CA THR A 108 -16.42 -10.36 11.28
C THR A 108 -17.22 -11.51 10.68
N LEU A 109 -16.57 -12.63 10.34
CA LEU A 109 -17.24 -13.77 9.69
C LEU A 109 -18.41 -14.32 10.52
N ASP A 110 -18.29 -14.30 11.84
CA ASP A 110 -19.31 -14.74 12.80
C ASP A 110 -20.37 -13.67 13.13
N LYS A 111 -20.29 -12.49 12.51
CA LYS A 111 -21.12 -11.31 12.83
C LYS A 111 -21.07 -10.85 14.29
N SER A 112 -20.10 -11.30 15.08
CA SER A 112 -19.99 -10.85 16.48
C SER A 112 -19.59 -9.38 16.62
N LYS A 113 -18.99 -8.82 15.56
CA LYS A 113 -18.52 -7.43 15.53
C LYS A 113 -18.77 -6.80 14.16
N VAL A 114 -19.09 -5.50 14.16
CA VAL A 114 -19.09 -4.65 12.98
C VAL A 114 -18.10 -3.50 13.17
N ILE A 115 -17.28 -3.27 12.16
CA ILE A 115 -16.21 -2.26 12.16
C ILE A 115 -16.56 -1.20 11.13
N PHE A 116 -16.69 0.06 11.56
CA PHE A 116 -16.86 1.20 10.67
C PHE A 116 -15.55 1.95 10.55
N ASN A 117 -15.02 2.05 9.35
CA ASN A 117 -13.87 2.88 9.07
C ASN A 117 -14.33 4.28 8.66
N PHE A 118 -13.75 5.30 9.30
CA PHE A 118 -14.11 6.70 9.04
C PHE A 118 -12.88 7.61 9.02
N THR A 119 -13.03 8.76 8.37
CA THR A 119 -12.08 9.89 8.44
C THR A 119 -12.74 11.07 9.17
N ALA A 120 -11.94 11.82 9.91
CA ALA A 120 -12.32 13.08 10.56
C ALA A 120 -11.06 13.91 10.78
N ASP A 121 -11.19 15.24 10.71
CA ASP A 121 -10.09 16.15 10.96
C ASP A 121 -9.80 16.28 12.45
N ASP A 122 -10.87 16.30 13.28
CA ASP A 122 -10.80 16.43 14.72
C ASP A 122 -11.26 15.17 15.46
N ARG A 123 -11.10 15.19 16.78
CA ARG A 123 -11.57 14.12 17.66
C ARG A 123 -13.07 14.15 17.81
N ILE A 124 -13.76 13.09 17.39
CA ILE A 124 -15.21 12.95 17.43
C ILE A 124 -15.68 12.28 18.72
N ASP A 125 -16.73 12.80 19.35
CA ASP A 125 -17.46 12.10 20.42
C ASP A 125 -18.59 11.23 19.82
N PHE A 126 -18.31 9.96 19.63
CA PHE A 126 -19.23 9.00 19.03
C PHE A 126 -20.01 8.14 20.05
N ARG A 127 -19.99 8.48 21.37
CA ARG A 127 -20.67 7.68 22.40
C ARG A 127 -22.16 7.51 22.13
N LYS A 128 -22.82 8.56 21.64
CA LYS A 128 -24.25 8.55 21.30
C LYS A 128 -24.49 7.70 20.04
N LEU A 129 -23.66 7.85 19.02
CA LEU A 129 -23.70 7.07 17.78
C LEU A 129 -23.59 5.57 18.07
N VAL A 130 -22.61 5.16 18.88
CA VAL A 130 -22.41 3.75 19.25
C VAL A 130 -23.63 3.16 19.94
N LYS A 131 -24.29 3.91 20.84
CA LYS A 131 -25.50 3.45 21.52
C LYS A 131 -26.65 3.20 20.54
N ILE A 132 -26.89 4.14 19.62
CA ILE A 132 -27.94 4.03 18.60
C ILE A 132 -27.66 2.83 17.69
N LEU A 133 -26.43 2.71 17.17
CA LEU A 133 -26.06 1.59 16.31
C LEU A 133 -26.17 0.25 17.03
N ALA A 134 -25.75 0.14 18.29
CA ALA A 134 -25.85 -1.08 19.08
C ALA A 134 -27.30 -1.51 19.29
N GLN A 135 -28.25 -0.58 19.44
CA GLN A 135 -29.69 -0.86 19.53
C GLN A 135 -30.25 -1.43 18.23
N HIS A 136 -29.82 -0.89 17.07
CA HIS A 136 -30.28 -1.34 15.77
C HIS A 136 -29.65 -2.67 15.34
N LEU A 137 -28.32 -2.80 15.51
CA LEU A 137 -27.57 -3.93 14.95
C LEU A 137 -27.41 -5.12 15.91
N LYS A 138 -27.61 -4.91 17.21
CA LYS A 138 -27.46 -5.92 18.28
C LYS A 138 -26.09 -6.64 18.22
N THR A 139 -25.06 -5.96 17.76
CA THR A 139 -23.71 -6.46 17.50
C THR A 139 -22.72 -5.49 18.13
N ARG A 140 -21.53 -5.94 18.47
CA ARG A 140 -20.45 -5.09 18.98
C ARG A 140 -20.02 -4.10 17.91
N ILE A 141 -20.06 -2.81 18.22
CA ILE A 141 -19.70 -1.72 17.32
C ILE A 141 -18.25 -1.32 17.59
N GLU A 142 -17.45 -1.26 16.54
CA GLU A 142 -16.10 -0.68 16.57
C GLU A 142 -16.02 0.45 15.53
N LEU A 143 -15.62 1.64 15.98
CA LEU A 143 -15.38 2.81 15.12
C LEU A 143 -13.89 3.01 15.01
N ARG A 144 -13.36 2.98 13.78
CA ARG A 144 -11.92 3.08 13.49
C ARG A 144 -11.65 4.29 12.62
N GLN A 145 -10.94 5.26 13.18
CA GLN A 145 -10.43 6.36 12.37
C GLN A 145 -9.27 5.89 11.51
N ILE A 146 -9.33 6.17 10.22
CA ILE A 146 -8.32 5.81 9.23
C ILE A 146 -7.68 7.05 8.62
N GLY A 147 -6.47 6.89 8.09
CA GLY A 147 -5.78 7.97 7.41
C GLY A 147 -6.26 8.18 5.97
N VAL A 148 -5.97 9.35 5.40
CA VAL A 148 -6.38 9.71 4.01
C VAL A 148 -5.84 8.74 2.95
N ARG A 149 -4.69 8.08 3.18
CA ARG A 149 -4.16 7.08 2.25
C ARG A 149 -4.93 5.77 2.36
N ASP A 150 -5.33 5.36 3.57
CA ASP A 150 -6.15 4.17 3.79
C ASP A 150 -7.56 4.38 3.21
N GLU A 151 -8.11 5.59 3.35
CA GLU A 151 -9.35 5.97 2.66
C GLU A 151 -9.20 5.80 1.14
N ALA A 152 -8.17 6.39 0.54
CA ALA A 152 -7.91 6.27 -0.90
C ALA A 152 -7.69 4.81 -1.33
N LYS A 153 -7.05 3.98 -0.48
CA LYS A 153 -6.86 2.54 -0.70
C LYS A 153 -8.19 1.80 -0.76
N LEU A 154 -9.10 2.07 0.17
CA LEU A 154 -10.43 1.44 0.26
C LEU A 154 -11.35 1.86 -0.87
N LEU A 155 -11.35 3.15 -1.24
CA LEU A 155 -12.18 3.68 -2.31
C LEU A 155 -11.66 3.32 -3.70
N GLY A 156 -10.34 3.12 -3.83
CA GLY A 156 -9.69 2.92 -5.13
C GLY A 156 -9.69 4.18 -5.98
N GLY A 157 -9.50 4.01 -7.29
CA GLY A 157 -9.51 5.10 -8.26
C GLY A 157 -8.30 5.08 -9.20
N ILE A 158 -8.14 6.17 -9.94
CA ILE A 158 -7.06 6.37 -10.91
C ILE A 158 -6.07 7.39 -10.37
N GLY A 159 -4.79 7.07 -10.44
CA GLY A 159 -3.71 7.98 -10.07
C GLY A 159 -3.42 9.04 -11.13
N PRO A 160 -2.59 10.06 -10.81
CA PRO A 160 -2.17 11.09 -11.79
C PRO A 160 -1.39 10.50 -12.98
N CYS A 161 -0.87 9.28 -12.86
CA CYS A 161 -0.20 8.53 -13.92
C CYS A 161 -1.17 7.80 -14.87
N GLY A 162 -2.49 7.88 -14.66
CA GLY A 162 -3.52 7.21 -15.46
C GLY A 162 -3.73 5.72 -15.14
N ARG A 163 -3.00 5.16 -14.18
CA ARG A 163 -3.15 3.77 -13.71
C ARG A 163 -3.99 3.71 -12.44
N SER A 164 -4.55 2.54 -12.12
CA SER A 164 -5.18 2.30 -10.82
C SER A 164 -4.22 2.63 -9.67
N LEU A 165 -4.75 3.11 -8.54
CA LEU A 165 -3.93 3.48 -7.39
C LEU A 165 -3.05 2.32 -6.94
N CYS A 166 -1.75 2.55 -6.75
CA CYS A 166 -0.81 1.54 -6.26
C CYS A 166 -1.26 0.94 -4.92
N CYS A 167 -1.76 1.81 -4.02
CA CYS A 167 -2.26 1.39 -2.71
C CYS A 167 -3.49 0.47 -2.76
N SER A 168 -4.30 0.52 -3.81
CA SER A 168 -5.48 -0.35 -3.96
C SER A 168 -5.21 -1.59 -4.81
N THR A 169 -4.02 -1.72 -5.40
CA THR A 169 -3.69 -2.82 -6.33
C THR A 169 -2.62 -3.78 -5.80
N PHE A 170 -1.43 -3.29 -5.48
CA PHE A 170 -0.29 -4.14 -5.11
C PHE A 170 0.52 -3.64 -3.91
N LEU A 171 0.51 -2.32 -3.62
CA LEU A 171 1.34 -1.74 -2.57
C LEU A 171 0.61 -1.79 -1.22
N GLY A 172 0.77 -2.89 -0.50
CA GLY A 172 0.09 -3.15 0.78
C GLY A 172 0.68 -2.40 1.97
N ASP A 173 1.99 -2.24 2.00
CA ASP A 173 2.77 -1.55 3.03
C ASP A 173 3.27 -0.19 2.54
N PHE A 174 3.45 0.73 3.48
CA PHE A 174 3.87 2.09 3.18
C PHE A 174 5.07 2.49 4.03
N GLU A 175 6.17 2.71 3.36
CA GLU A 175 7.35 3.33 3.94
C GLU A 175 7.28 4.85 3.86
N PRO A 176 8.04 5.57 4.71
CA PRO A 176 8.15 7.02 4.64
C PRO A 176 8.67 7.48 3.28
N VAL A 177 8.01 8.46 2.68
CA VAL A 177 8.41 9.07 1.41
C VAL A 177 8.98 10.46 1.68
N SER A 178 10.13 10.77 1.09
CA SER A 178 10.80 12.07 1.24
C SER A 178 10.78 12.87 -0.08
N ILE A 179 10.90 14.20 0.05
CA ILE A 179 11.04 15.09 -1.12
C ILE A 179 12.37 14.83 -1.84
N LYS A 180 13.39 14.32 -1.14
CA LYS A 180 14.68 13.93 -1.74
C LYS A 180 14.46 12.88 -2.83
N MET A 181 13.65 11.86 -2.59
CA MET A 181 13.32 10.82 -3.58
C MET A 181 12.74 11.42 -4.87
N ALA A 182 11.90 12.46 -4.77
CA ALA A 182 11.36 13.13 -5.95
C ALA A 182 12.44 13.89 -6.73
N LYS A 183 13.43 14.47 -6.04
CA LYS A 183 14.60 15.12 -6.67
C LYS A 183 15.49 14.11 -7.37
N ASP A 184 15.79 13.01 -6.70
CA ASP A 184 16.66 11.95 -7.21
C ASP A 184 16.05 11.29 -8.46
N GLN A 185 14.71 11.30 -8.57
CA GLN A 185 13.93 10.85 -9.74
C GLN A 185 13.69 11.97 -10.78
N ASN A 186 14.37 13.11 -10.69
CA ASN A 186 14.24 14.25 -11.60
C ASN A 186 12.81 14.80 -11.76
N LEU A 187 11.95 14.63 -10.74
CA LEU A 187 10.59 15.16 -10.79
C LEU A 187 10.53 16.62 -10.36
N SER A 188 9.66 17.38 -11.03
CA SER A 188 9.36 18.74 -10.61
C SER A 188 8.77 18.74 -9.19
N LEU A 189 9.29 19.59 -8.31
CA LEU A 189 8.82 19.72 -6.92
C LEU A 189 7.46 20.42 -6.79
N ASN A 190 6.73 20.61 -7.88
CA ASN A 190 5.37 21.11 -7.84
C ASN A 190 4.48 20.12 -7.08
N PRO A 191 3.80 20.52 -5.98
CA PRO A 191 2.93 19.65 -5.19
C PRO A 191 1.93 18.85 -6.02
N THR A 192 1.39 19.41 -7.09
CA THR A 192 0.44 18.73 -7.98
C THR A 192 1.07 17.58 -8.78
N LYS A 193 2.38 17.56 -8.93
CA LYS A 193 3.13 16.53 -9.68
C LYS A 193 3.69 15.43 -8.80
N ILE A 194 3.91 15.71 -7.50
CA ILE A 194 4.50 14.75 -6.55
C ILE A 194 3.51 14.25 -5.50
N SER A 195 2.25 14.72 -5.52
CA SER A 195 1.20 14.26 -4.61
C SER A 195 0.30 13.24 -5.28
N GLY A 196 -0.03 12.19 -4.55
CA GLY A 196 -1.02 11.19 -4.96
C GLY A 196 -2.46 11.68 -4.73
N ALA A 197 -3.45 10.91 -5.16
CA ALA A 197 -4.87 11.19 -4.96
C ALA A 197 -5.26 11.38 -3.47
N CYS A 198 -4.51 10.80 -2.54
CA CYS A 198 -4.67 10.98 -1.09
C CYS A 198 -4.09 12.30 -0.54
N GLY A 199 -3.52 13.17 -1.38
CA GLY A 199 -2.89 14.43 -0.97
C GLY A 199 -1.50 14.29 -0.32
N ARG A 200 -1.00 13.08 -0.07
CA ARG A 200 0.37 12.81 0.42
C ARG A 200 1.32 12.59 -0.74
N LEU A 201 2.64 12.64 -0.47
CA LEU A 201 3.64 12.27 -1.47
C LEU A 201 3.34 10.90 -2.07
N MET A 202 3.56 10.76 -3.38
CA MET A 202 3.28 9.53 -4.13
C MET A 202 4.11 8.37 -3.58
N CYS A 203 3.44 7.26 -3.27
CA CYS A 203 4.09 6.05 -2.74
C CYS A 203 4.99 5.34 -3.79
N CYS A 204 4.75 5.54 -5.08
CA CYS A 204 5.63 5.04 -6.13
C CYS A 204 7.03 5.66 -6.09
N LEU A 205 7.21 6.86 -5.54
CA LEU A 205 8.53 7.45 -5.33
C LEU A 205 9.43 6.57 -4.46
N LYS A 206 8.89 6.04 -3.36
CA LYS A 206 9.67 5.11 -2.52
C LYS A 206 9.79 3.73 -3.17
N TYR A 207 8.74 3.26 -3.82
CA TYR A 207 8.73 1.95 -4.47
C TYR A 207 9.83 1.82 -5.55
N GLU A 208 10.11 2.91 -6.26
CA GLU A 208 11.12 2.94 -7.31
C GLU A 208 12.49 3.43 -6.82
N ASN A 209 12.56 4.00 -5.61
CA ASN A 209 13.76 4.70 -5.11
C ASN A 209 15.01 3.83 -5.12
N ASP A 210 14.89 2.58 -4.71
CA ASP A 210 16.04 1.68 -4.58
C ASP A 210 16.70 1.44 -5.96
N TYR A 211 15.89 1.29 -7.02
CA TYR A 211 16.39 1.22 -8.39
C TYR A 211 17.12 2.50 -8.81
N TYR A 212 16.53 3.67 -8.50
CA TYR A 212 17.16 4.95 -8.82
C TYR A 212 18.48 5.15 -8.07
N GLU A 213 18.57 4.73 -6.81
CA GLU A 213 19.81 4.80 -6.03
C GLU A 213 20.89 3.84 -6.58
N GLU A 214 20.50 2.61 -6.95
CA GLU A 214 21.40 1.62 -7.53
C GLU A 214 21.99 2.09 -8.86
N VAL A 215 21.16 2.56 -9.79
CA VAL A 215 21.62 3.07 -11.08
C VAL A 215 22.43 4.35 -10.91
N ARG A 216 22.00 5.24 -10.00
CA ARG A 216 22.71 6.50 -9.72
C ARG A 216 24.14 6.26 -9.22
N ALA A 217 24.36 5.19 -8.44
CA ALA A 217 25.68 4.81 -7.94
C ALA A 217 26.64 4.33 -9.04
N GLN A 218 26.11 3.90 -10.19
CA GLN A 218 26.90 3.46 -11.34
C GLN A 218 27.27 4.62 -12.28
N LEU A 219 26.54 5.72 -12.23
CA LEU A 219 26.75 6.87 -13.12
C LEU A 219 27.66 7.91 -12.47
N PRO A 220 28.47 8.63 -13.26
CA PRO A 220 29.31 9.72 -12.77
C PRO A 220 28.48 10.87 -12.21
N ASP A 221 29.11 11.72 -11.41
CA ASP A 221 28.42 12.87 -10.83
C ASP A 221 28.21 14.01 -11.85
N ILE A 222 27.13 14.78 -11.69
CA ILE A 222 26.92 15.98 -12.50
C ILE A 222 28.06 16.98 -12.22
N GLY A 223 28.73 17.42 -13.29
CA GLY A 223 29.91 18.28 -13.23
C GLY A 223 31.24 17.52 -13.24
N GLU A 224 31.24 16.21 -13.16
CA GLU A 224 32.41 15.37 -13.27
C GLU A 224 32.98 15.41 -14.69
N ALA A 225 34.30 15.36 -14.80
CA ALA A 225 35.00 15.31 -16.07
C ALA A 225 35.17 13.85 -16.46
N ILE A 226 34.76 13.49 -17.67
CA ILE A 226 34.86 12.12 -18.22
C ILE A 226 35.44 12.13 -19.61
N GLU A 227 36.05 11.03 -19.99
CA GLU A 227 36.51 10.76 -21.36
C GLU A 227 35.39 10.03 -22.13
N THR A 228 35.10 10.49 -23.32
CA THR A 228 34.10 9.90 -24.22
C THR A 228 34.75 9.56 -25.56
N PRO A 229 34.11 8.73 -26.40
CA PRO A 229 34.63 8.42 -27.76
C PRO A 229 34.92 9.66 -28.61
N ASP A 230 34.23 10.77 -28.35
CA ASP A 230 34.36 12.01 -29.12
C ASP A 230 35.26 13.07 -28.42
N GLY A 231 35.87 12.75 -27.27
CA GLY A 231 36.78 13.58 -26.51
C GLY A 231 36.36 13.83 -25.05
N ASN A 232 37.13 14.66 -24.39
CA ASN A 232 36.91 15.01 -22.99
C ASN A 232 35.73 15.98 -22.80
N GLY A 233 34.92 15.75 -21.77
CA GLY A 233 33.79 16.60 -21.48
C GLY A 233 33.39 16.58 -20.02
N LYS A 234 32.35 17.33 -19.71
CA LYS A 234 31.73 17.35 -18.36
C LYS A 234 30.29 16.87 -18.42
N VAL A 235 29.92 16.03 -17.47
CA VAL A 235 28.53 15.56 -17.29
C VAL A 235 27.64 16.74 -16.89
N VAL A 236 26.59 17.00 -17.66
CA VAL A 236 25.65 18.13 -17.41
C VAL A 236 24.27 17.66 -16.98
N ALA A 237 23.87 16.42 -17.37
CA ALA A 237 22.62 15.82 -16.95
C ALA A 237 22.73 14.28 -16.98
N LEU A 238 21.86 13.61 -16.21
CA LEU A 238 21.77 12.16 -16.16
C LEU A 238 20.35 11.71 -16.49
N ASN A 239 20.23 10.62 -17.22
CA ASN A 239 19.00 9.89 -17.44
C ASN A 239 19.10 8.50 -16.79
N ILE A 240 18.52 8.37 -15.61
CA ILE A 240 18.61 7.14 -14.81
C ILE A 240 17.89 5.95 -15.49
N LEU A 241 16.77 6.21 -16.19
CA LEU A 241 15.98 5.15 -16.81
C LEU A 241 16.66 4.55 -18.03
N ASP A 242 17.36 5.37 -18.81
CA ASP A 242 18.10 4.93 -20.01
C ASP A 242 19.58 4.60 -19.71
N ILE A 243 20.00 4.76 -18.43
CA ILE A 243 21.38 4.58 -17.97
C ILE A 243 22.33 5.38 -18.88
N SER A 244 21.97 6.64 -19.15
CA SER A 244 22.69 7.54 -20.04
C SER A 244 23.01 8.87 -19.37
N MET A 245 23.94 9.60 -19.94
CA MET A 245 24.37 10.90 -19.48
C MET A 245 24.55 11.87 -20.64
N GLN A 246 24.25 13.15 -20.38
CA GLN A 246 24.57 14.24 -21.30
C GLN A 246 25.91 14.84 -20.93
N VAL A 247 26.82 14.87 -21.88
CA VAL A 247 28.20 15.37 -21.70
C VAL A 247 28.41 16.56 -22.59
N LYS A 248 28.87 17.67 -21.99
CA LYS A 248 29.30 18.85 -22.73
C LYS A 248 30.78 18.72 -23.04
N LEU A 249 31.09 18.43 -24.31
CA LEU A 249 32.46 18.32 -24.82
C LEU A 249 33.09 19.71 -25.01
N GLU A 250 34.42 19.77 -24.94
CA GLU A 250 35.19 20.98 -25.25
C GLU A 250 35.06 21.29 -26.76
N GLY A 251 34.63 22.51 -27.08
CA GLY A 251 34.43 22.97 -28.46
C GLY A 251 33.05 22.65 -29.08
N HIS A 252 32.17 21.96 -28.37
CA HIS A 252 30.79 21.72 -28.80
C HIS A 252 29.82 22.65 -28.11
N GLU A 253 28.87 23.23 -28.86
CA GLU A 253 27.86 24.14 -28.29
C GLU A 253 26.76 23.35 -27.54
N GLN A 254 26.40 22.17 -28.01
CA GLN A 254 25.34 21.33 -27.43
C GLN A 254 25.93 20.09 -26.75
N PRO A 255 25.38 19.65 -25.62
CA PRO A 255 25.75 18.40 -24.97
C PRO A 255 25.36 17.21 -25.86
N LEU A 256 26.19 16.17 -25.87
CA LEU A 256 25.93 14.90 -26.55
C LEU A 256 25.51 13.86 -25.49
N GLU A 257 24.69 12.89 -25.91
CA GLU A 257 24.21 11.82 -25.04
C GLU A 257 25.06 10.56 -25.26
N TYR A 258 25.50 9.98 -24.13
CA TYR A 258 26.27 8.72 -24.10
C TYR A 258 25.63 7.75 -23.11
N LYS A 259 25.61 6.47 -23.48
CA LYS A 259 25.26 5.40 -22.54
C LYS A 259 26.48 5.04 -21.70
N LEU A 260 26.23 4.51 -20.49
CA LEU A 260 27.31 4.08 -19.60
C LEU A 260 28.21 3.04 -20.28
N GLU A 261 27.62 2.08 -21.01
CA GLU A 261 28.34 1.02 -21.74
C GLU A 261 29.34 1.58 -22.78
N GLU A 262 29.06 2.72 -23.40
CA GLU A 262 29.91 3.35 -24.41
C GLU A 262 31.18 3.96 -23.80
N ILE A 263 31.13 4.29 -22.53
CA ILE A 263 32.26 4.88 -21.78
C ILE A 263 33.09 3.78 -21.12
N GLU A 264 32.47 2.73 -20.57
CA GLU A 264 33.18 1.59 -19.95
C GLU A 264 34.00 0.78 -20.95
N THR A 265 33.58 0.72 -22.23
CA THR A 265 34.32 -0.01 -23.27
C THR A 265 35.63 0.65 -23.65
N MET A 266 35.93 1.87 -23.14
CA MET A 266 37.20 2.59 -23.38
C MET A 266 38.28 2.34 -22.31
N HIS A 267 37.95 1.62 -21.25
CA HIS A 267 38.87 1.16 -20.20
C HIS A 267 39.03 -0.34 -20.22
#